data_d45b063334da160db4b227f553351c63
#
_entry.id   d45b063334da160db4b227f553351c63
#
_cell.length_a   1.000
_cell.length_b   1.000
_cell.length_c   1.000
_cell.angle_alpha   90.00
_cell.angle_beta   90.00
_cell.angle_gamma   90.00
#
_symmetry.space_group_name_H-M   'P 1'
#
loop_
_entity.id
_entity.type
_entity.pdbx_description
1 polymer ?
#
loop_
_entity_poly.entity_id
_entity_poly.type
_entity_poly.pdbx_seq_one_letter_code
_entity_poly.pdbx_strand_id
1 'polypeptide(L)'
;MTFVTLIKSSCKSVDEVLRQTKNAGDERSTFIIKNIFQPVYKRYIEELANINQIDFTDAILQATDICRSSHPVKYDYIIVDEFQDISVDRYNFLKVLREGNPPPKLYCVGDDWQSIYRFSGSDMALFNQFSDYFGQTEINKIETTYRFGEPLVSLSSQFIQRNEAQIKKNIHPFNPQVKTELQFCDYERRDYCNVIGQLVASIPLDKSVFLLGRYSFDDYYLSFMYKSVKEGNRFFYIIGDRKIEFLTVHKSKGLEADYVIILQCNKDTYGFPSLVSDDPVLNYVLTKSDQYPYGEERRLFYVAITRAKVKTYILYDRRFPSVFVDEFLHPEKITEESYAKHPNANKKWTRSADNFLLTLYHEGKSIKYIAEKMGRSQTSIVMRLGKLEGKRQ
;
A
#
# COMPACT_ATOMS: atom_id res chain seq x y z
N MET A 1 -13.30 4.28 -10.61
CA MET A 1 -12.69 3.00 -11.08
C MET A 1 -12.40 2.04 -9.92
N THR A 2 -11.71 2.46 -8.84
CA THR A 2 -11.33 1.55 -7.73
C THR A 2 -12.51 0.73 -7.16
N PHE A 3 -13.66 1.35 -6.88
CA PHE A 3 -14.81 0.63 -6.32
C PHE A 3 -15.41 -0.40 -7.31
N VAL A 4 -15.37 -0.11 -8.63
CA VAL A 4 -15.79 -1.06 -9.69
C VAL A 4 -14.91 -2.31 -9.67
N THR A 5 -13.59 -2.12 -9.63
CA THR A 5 -12.65 -3.25 -9.55
C THR A 5 -12.86 -4.05 -8.27
N LEU A 6 -12.98 -3.38 -7.12
CA LEU A 6 -13.13 -4.02 -5.83
C LEU A 6 -14.41 -4.83 -5.69
N ILE A 7 -15.55 -4.33 -6.16
CA ILE A 7 -16.82 -5.07 -6.07
C ILE A 7 -16.77 -6.33 -6.95
N LYS A 8 -16.19 -6.25 -8.14
CA LYS A 8 -16.00 -7.39 -9.03
C LYS A 8 -15.01 -8.41 -8.45
N SER A 9 -13.82 -7.95 -8.01
CA SER A 9 -12.78 -8.84 -7.47
C SER A 9 -13.16 -9.50 -6.15
N SER A 10 -14.05 -8.88 -5.36
CA SER A 10 -14.63 -9.49 -4.17
C SER A 10 -15.77 -10.48 -4.47
N CYS A 11 -16.18 -10.61 -5.74
CA CYS A 11 -17.31 -11.42 -6.17
C CYS A 11 -18.64 -11.08 -5.47
N LYS A 12 -18.81 -9.83 -5.02
CA LYS A 12 -20.02 -9.36 -4.36
C LYS A 12 -20.96 -8.67 -5.36
N SER A 13 -22.27 -8.85 -5.19
CA SER A 13 -23.25 -8.05 -5.92
C SER A 13 -23.49 -6.68 -5.26
N VAL A 14 -23.92 -5.70 -6.04
CA VAL A 14 -24.30 -4.38 -5.50
C VAL A 14 -25.39 -4.49 -4.45
N ASP A 15 -26.36 -5.40 -4.65
CA ASP A 15 -27.46 -5.61 -3.70
C ASP A 15 -26.98 -6.24 -2.39
N GLU A 16 -25.98 -7.10 -2.45
CA GLU A 16 -25.35 -7.66 -1.25
C GLU A 16 -24.67 -6.56 -0.43
N VAL A 17 -23.86 -5.71 -1.10
CA VAL A 17 -23.19 -4.59 -0.44
C VAL A 17 -24.18 -3.59 0.12
N LEU A 18 -25.29 -3.30 -0.59
CA LEU A 18 -26.37 -2.46 -0.08
C LEU A 18 -27.06 -3.05 1.15
N ARG A 19 -27.27 -4.38 1.20
CA ARG A 19 -27.80 -5.05 2.40
C ARG A 19 -26.83 -4.91 3.58
N GLN A 20 -25.53 -5.11 3.34
CA GLN A 20 -24.50 -4.96 4.38
C GLN A 20 -24.46 -3.54 4.97
N THR A 21 -24.53 -2.50 4.12
CA THR A 21 -24.52 -1.10 4.60
C THR A 21 -25.77 -0.76 5.41
N LYS A 22 -26.96 -1.25 4.99
CA LYS A 22 -28.21 -1.06 5.71
C LYS A 22 -28.18 -1.75 7.08
N ASN A 23 -27.74 -3.00 7.13
CA ASN A 23 -27.63 -3.77 8.37
C ASN A 23 -26.64 -3.12 9.37
N ALA A 24 -25.61 -2.45 8.86
CA ALA A 24 -24.67 -1.69 9.67
C ALA A 24 -25.17 -0.29 10.08
N GLY A 25 -26.35 0.13 9.63
CA GLY A 25 -26.88 1.50 9.86
C GLY A 25 -26.01 2.59 9.24
N ASP A 26 -25.23 2.28 8.20
CA ASP A 26 -24.36 3.25 7.52
C ASP A 26 -25.12 3.94 6.39
N GLU A 27 -25.91 4.96 6.77
CA GLU A 27 -26.73 5.73 5.84
C GLU A 27 -25.91 6.41 4.74
N ARG A 28 -24.69 6.93 5.09
CA ARG A 28 -23.82 7.60 4.12
C ARG A 28 -23.33 6.61 3.04
N SER A 29 -22.80 5.46 3.43
CA SER A 29 -22.34 4.45 2.46
C SER A 29 -23.52 3.87 1.66
N THR A 30 -24.69 3.66 2.30
CA THR A 30 -25.91 3.24 1.62
C THR A 30 -26.32 4.26 0.55
N PHE A 31 -26.30 5.56 0.87
CA PHE A 31 -26.60 6.62 -0.08
C PHE A 31 -25.62 6.65 -1.27
N ILE A 32 -24.32 6.59 -0.98
CA ILE A 32 -23.27 6.61 -2.01
C ILE A 32 -23.42 5.41 -2.96
N ILE A 33 -23.62 4.21 -2.41
CA ILE A 33 -23.71 3.00 -3.24
C ILE A 33 -24.99 3.03 -4.07
N LYS A 34 -26.13 3.36 -3.48
CA LYS A 34 -27.44 3.34 -4.17
C LYS A 34 -27.57 4.45 -5.22
N ASN A 35 -27.18 5.69 -4.87
CA ASN A 35 -27.52 6.86 -5.68
C ASN A 35 -26.38 7.35 -6.57
N ILE A 36 -25.13 6.95 -6.30
CA ILE A 36 -23.96 7.37 -7.08
C ILE A 36 -23.33 6.16 -7.77
N PHE A 37 -22.94 5.15 -7.01
CA PHE A 37 -22.18 4.03 -7.57
C PHE A 37 -23.06 3.14 -8.48
N GLN A 38 -24.22 2.71 -8.03
CA GLN A 38 -25.07 1.76 -8.79
C GLN A 38 -25.46 2.27 -10.19
N PRO A 39 -25.89 3.54 -10.38
CA PRO A 39 -26.14 4.07 -11.72
C PRO A 39 -24.90 4.12 -12.60
N VAL A 40 -23.75 4.55 -12.04
CA VAL A 40 -22.47 4.60 -12.76
C VAL A 40 -22.01 3.20 -13.15
N TYR A 41 -22.11 2.23 -12.23
CA TYR A 41 -21.72 0.84 -12.47
C TYR A 41 -22.60 0.18 -13.56
N LYS A 42 -23.92 0.40 -13.50
CA LYS A 42 -24.85 -0.09 -14.52
C LYS A 42 -24.46 0.43 -15.90
N ARG A 43 -24.23 1.75 -16.03
CA ARG A 43 -23.83 2.36 -17.30
C ARG A 43 -22.45 1.86 -17.77
N TYR A 44 -21.50 1.66 -16.84
CA TYR A 44 -20.19 1.10 -17.17
C TYR A 44 -20.30 -0.29 -17.81
N ILE A 45 -21.13 -1.18 -17.25
CA ILE A 45 -21.36 -2.52 -17.79
C ILE A 45 -22.06 -2.45 -19.16
N GLU A 46 -23.08 -1.58 -19.30
CA GLU A 46 -23.79 -1.38 -20.56
C GLU A 46 -22.86 -0.87 -21.68
N GLU A 47 -21.98 0.09 -21.37
CA GLU A 47 -21.01 0.62 -22.34
C GLU A 47 -19.99 -0.44 -22.76
N LEU A 48 -19.46 -1.25 -21.84
CA LEU A 48 -18.57 -2.36 -22.18
C LEU A 48 -19.27 -3.37 -23.12
N ALA A 49 -20.53 -3.72 -22.82
CA ALA A 49 -21.32 -4.61 -23.66
C ALA A 49 -21.57 -4.02 -25.07
N ASN A 50 -21.91 -2.72 -25.16
CA ASN A 50 -22.17 -2.03 -26.43
C ASN A 50 -20.96 -2.02 -27.37
N ILE A 51 -19.74 -1.91 -26.81
CA ILE A 51 -18.49 -1.92 -27.59
C ILE A 51 -17.85 -3.31 -27.67
N ASN A 52 -18.54 -4.35 -27.20
CA ASN A 52 -18.08 -5.74 -27.13
C ASN A 52 -16.69 -5.88 -26.48
N GLN A 53 -16.51 -5.23 -25.33
CA GLN A 53 -15.29 -5.27 -24.53
C GLN A 53 -15.57 -5.75 -23.11
N ILE A 54 -14.52 -6.25 -22.45
CA ILE A 54 -14.52 -6.67 -21.05
C ILE A 54 -13.31 -6.05 -20.36
N ASP A 55 -13.41 -5.82 -19.06
CA ASP A 55 -12.24 -5.47 -18.25
C ASP A 55 -11.49 -6.73 -17.75
N PHE A 56 -10.31 -6.51 -17.14
CA PHE A 56 -9.48 -7.63 -16.66
C PHE A 56 -10.18 -8.50 -15.61
N THR A 57 -11.03 -7.91 -14.77
CA THR A 57 -11.78 -8.68 -13.76
C THR A 57 -12.89 -9.49 -14.42
N ASP A 58 -13.58 -8.92 -15.42
CA ASP A 58 -14.57 -9.65 -16.22
C ASP A 58 -13.95 -10.86 -16.91
N ALA A 59 -12.72 -10.72 -17.43
CA ALA A 59 -12.02 -11.84 -18.07
C ALA A 59 -11.83 -13.02 -17.09
N ILE A 60 -11.45 -12.75 -15.83
CA ILE A 60 -11.32 -13.80 -14.80
C ILE A 60 -12.68 -14.40 -14.43
N LEU A 61 -13.71 -13.56 -14.25
CA LEU A 61 -15.05 -14.04 -13.89
C LEU A 61 -15.65 -14.91 -15.01
N GLN A 62 -15.58 -14.45 -16.27
CA GLN A 62 -16.08 -15.20 -17.42
C GLN A 62 -15.28 -16.50 -17.63
N ALA A 63 -13.95 -16.48 -17.48
CA ALA A 63 -13.14 -17.70 -17.54
C ALA A 63 -13.56 -18.71 -16.47
N THR A 64 -13.88 -18.22 -15.25
CA THR A 64 -14.38 -19.07 -14.16
C THR A 64 -15.70 -19.74 -14.55
N ASP A 65 -16.64 -18.99 -15.13
CA ASP A 65 -17.95 -19.51 -15.54
C ASP A 65 -17.85 -20.48 -16.74
N ILE A 66 -16.99 -20.18 -17.71
CA ILE A 66 -16.70 -21.08 -18.84
C ILE A 66 -16.11 -22.40 -18.33
N CYS A 67 -15.14 -22.35 -17.42
CA CYS A 67 -14.52 -23.54 -16.86
C CYS A 67 -15.52 -24.40 -16.07
N ARG A 68 -16.50 -23.79 -15.38
CA ARG A 68 -17.58 -24.56 -14.71
C ARG A 68 -18.49 -25.27 -15.68
N SER A 69 -18.83 -24.62 -16.80
CA SER A 69 -19.83 -25.12 -17.76
C SER A 69 -19.27 -26.13 -18.77
N SER A 70 -17.97 -25.99 -19.13
CA SER A 70 -17.41 -26.65 -20.32
C SER A 70 -16.42 -27.79 -20.03
N HIS A 71 -16.23 -28.22 -18.80
CA HIS A 71 -15.19 -29.14 -18.35
C HIS A 71 -13.79 -28.59 -18.67
N PRO A 72 -13.09 -28.09 -17.68
CA PRO A 72 -11.81 -27.40 -17.87
C PRO A 72 -10.76 -28.33 -18.48
N VAL A 73 -9.82 -27.74 -19.19
CA VAL A 73 -8.59 -28.43 -19.61
C VAL A 73 -7.96 -29.10 -18.39
N LYS A 74 -7.65 -30.36 -18.47
CA LYS A 74 -7.01 -31.10 -17.40
C LYS A 74 -5.56 -30.68 -17.30
N TYR A 75 -5.15 -30.24 -16.13
CA TYR A 75 -3.77 -29.92 -15.78
C TYR A 75 -3.27 -30.95 -14.77
N ASP A 76 -2.00 -31.34 -14.84
CA ASP A 76 -1.35 -32.11 -13.79
C ASP A 76 -0.82 -31.19 -12.68
N TYR A 77 -0.41 -30.00 -13.06
CA TYR A 77 0.16 -28.99 -12.16
C TYR A 77 -0.41 -27.61 -12.46
N ILE A 78 -0.67 -26.85 -11.42
CA ILE A 78 -1.00 -25.42 -11.47
C ILE A 78 0.07 -24.69 -10.66
N ILE A 79 0.80 -23.77 -11.29
CA ILE A 79 1.86 -22.99 -10.65
C ILE A 79 1.40 -21.53 -10.63
N VAL A 80 1.40 -20.90 -9.45
CA VAL A 80 1.01 -19.48 -9.26
C VAL A 80 2.14 -18.72 -8.61
N ASP A 81 2.62 -17.70 -9.28
CA ASP A 81 3.62 -16.78 -8.74
C ASP A 81 2.96 -15.54 -8.13
N GLU A 82 3.67 -14.80 -7.28
CA GLU A 82 3.20 -13.62 -6.56
C GLU A 82 1.85 -13.86 -5.83
N PHE A 83 1.69 -15.04 -5.23
CA PHE A 83 0.41 -15.48 -4.67
C PHE A 83 -0.11 -14.58 -3.54
N GLN A 84 0.73 -13.80 -2.88
CA GLN A 84 0.32 -12.81 -1.86
C GLN A 84 -0.57 -11.69 -2.42
N ASP A 85 -0.64 -11.55 -3.74
CA ASP A 85 -1.49 -10.56 -4.41
C ASP A 85 -2.81 -11.16 -4.95
N ILE A 86 -3.14 -12.37 -4.53
CA ILE A 86 -4.37 -13.05 -4.95
C ILE A 86 -5.61 -12.33 -4.41
N SER A 87 -6.66 -12.26 -5.24
CA SER A 87 -7.99 -11.75 -4.91
C SER A 87 -9.03 -12.88 -4.92
N VAL A 88 -10.22 -12.61 -4.40
CA VAL A 88 -11.28 -13.63 -4.28
C VAL A 88 -11.72 -14.19 -5.63
N ASP A 89 -11.82 -13.36 -6.67
CA ASP A 89 -12.13 -13.79 -8.04
C ASP A 89 -11.09 -14.78 -8.58
N ARG A 90 -9.79 -14.50 -8.40
CA ARG A 90 -8.70 -15.40 -8.80
C ARG A 90 -8.68 -16.69 -7.97
N TYR A 91 -8.95 -16.59 -6.67
CA TYR A 91 -9.11 -17.77 -5.83
C TYR A 91 -10.24 -18.66 -6.35
N ASN A 92 -11.42 -18.10 -6.68
CA ASN A 92 -12.54 -18.84 -7.23
C ASN A 92 -12.19 -19.50 -8.57
N PHE A 93 -11.44 -18.81 -9.42
CA PHE A 93 -10.94 -19.37 -10.67
C PHE A 93 -10.02 -20.59 -10.43
N LEU A 94 -9.03 -20.44 -9.53
CA LEU A 94 -8.14 -21.56 -9.15
C LEU A 94 -8.90 -22.74 -8.58
N LYS A 95 -9.95 -22.46 -7.77
CA LYS A 95 -10.81 -23.52 -7.20
C LYS A 95 -11.48 -24.34 -8.29
N VAL A 96 -12.04 -23.67 -9.30
CA VAL A 96 -12.69 -24.35 -10.44
C VAL A 96 -11.67 -25.15 -11.27
N LEU A 97 -10.47 -24.60 -11.52
CA LEU A 97 -9.40 -25.33 -12.22
C LEU A 97 -8.94 -26.59 -11.48
N ARG A 98 -9.13 -26.64 -10.17
CA ARG A 98 -8.79 -27.80 -9.33
C ARG A 98 -9.93 -28.82 -9.24
N GLU A 99 -11.09 -28.55 -9.78
CA GLU A 99 -12.20 -29.50 -9.86
C GLU A 99 -11.86 -30.60 -10.88
N GLY A 100 -11.32 -31.70 -10.39
CA GLY A 100 -10.93 -32.84 -11.20
C GLY A 100 -10.67 -34.08 -10.33
N ASN A 101 -10.64 -35.25 -10.93
CA ASN A 101 -10.32 -36.49 -10.24
C ASN A 101 -9.25 -37.28 -11.02
N PRO A 102 -7.98 -37.33 -10.56
CA PRO A 102 -7.45 -36.60 -9.38
C PRO A 102 -7.35 -35.09 -9.63
N PRO A 103 -7.39 -34.26 -8.56
CA PRO A 103 -7.18 -32.83 -8.70
C PRO A 103 -5.72 -32.53 -9.07
N PRO A 104 -5.44 -31.46 -9.85
CA PRO A 104 -4.08 -31.03 -10.15
C PRO A 104 -3.33 -30.63 -8.88
N LYS A 105 -2.02 -30.86 -8.88
CA LYS A 105 -1.16 -30.37 -7.80
C LYS A 105 -1.02 -28.85 -7.93
N LEU A 106 -1.26 -28.14 -6.84
CA LEU A 106 -1.14 -26.67 -6.76
C LEU A 106 0.19 -26.31 -6.10
N TYR A 107 0.98 -25.47 -6.77
CA TYR A 107 2.21 -24.92 -6.26
C TYR A 107 2.15 -23.39 -6.31
N CYS A 108 2.17 -22.75 -5.15
CA CYS A 108 2.06 -21.28 -5.03
C CYS A 108 3.34 -20.71 -4.42
N VAL A 109 3.86 -19.66 -5.03
CA VAL A 109 5.04 -18.92 -4.54
C VAL A 109 4.60 -17.50 -4.24
N GLY A 110 5.09 -16.94 -3.13
CA GLY A 110 4.77 -15.57 -2.75
C GLY A 110 5.52 -15.11 -1.51
N ASP A 111 5.42 -13.82 -1.23
CA ASP A 111 6.05 -13.16 -0.10
C ASP A 111 5.06 -12.21 0.57
N ASP A 112 4.53 -12.59 1.75
CA ASP A 112 3.61 -11.78 2.53
C ASP A 112 4.17 -10.41 2.92
N TRP A 113 5.51 -10.29 3.05
CA TRP A 113 6.18 -9.02 3.31
C TRP A 113 6.06 -8.04 2.13
N GLN A 114 5.73 -8.54 0.93
CA GLN A 114 5.54 -7.76 -0.30
C GLN A 114 4.06 -7.66 -0.74
N SER A 115 3.10 -8.02 0.11
CA SER A 115 1.68 -7.84 -0.18
C SER A 115 1.27 -6.38 0.00
N ILE A 116 1.17 -5.64 -1.11
CA ILE A 116 0.93 -4.19 -1.14
C ILE A 116 -0.24 -3.77 -2.04
N TYR A 117 -1.07 -4.72 -2.49
CA TYR A 117 -2.16 -4.46 -3.44
C TYR A 117 -3.56 -4.68 -2.85
N ARG A 118 -3.75 -4.48 -1.51
CA ARG A 118 -5.07 -4.56 -0.88
C ARG A 118 -6.08 -3.62 -1.55
N PHE A 119 -5.65 -2.42 -1.93
CA PHE A 119 -6.49 -1.44 -2.63
C PHE A 119 -7.00 -1.91 -3.99
N SER A 120 -6.43 -2.95 -4.59
CA SER A 120 -6.88 -3.60 -5.82
C SER A 120 -7.59 -4.95 -5.60
N GLY A 121 -7.85 -5.31 -4.33
CA GLY A 121 -8.65 -6.48 -3.97
C GLY A 121 -7.85 -7.69 -3.49
N SER A 122 -6.52 -7.58 -3.30
CA SER A 122 -5.74 -8.68 -2.72
C SER A 122 -6.22 -9.03 -1.32
N ASP A 123 -6.24 -10.33 -1.02
CA ASP A 123 -6.63 -10.85 0.29
C ASP A 123 -5.53 -11.69 0.91
N MET A 124 -4.85 -11.11 1.90
CA MET A 124 -3.78 -11.80 2.63
C MET A 124 -4.26 -13.04 3.41
N ALA A 125 -5.55 -13.16 3.73
CA ALA A 125 -6.06 -14.35 4.38
C ALA A 125 -5.90 -15.58 3.49
N LEU A 126 -6.10 -15.42 2.18
CA LEU A 126 -5.90 -16.50 1.20
C LEU A 126 -4.45 -17.00 1.16
N PHE A 127 -3.48 -16.14 1.46
CA PHE A 127 -2.07 -16.50 1.55
C PHE A 127 -1.70 -17.06 2.92
N ASN A 128 -2.03 -16.34 4.00
CA ASN A 128 -1.59 -16.68 5.36
C ASN A 128 -2.33 -17.90 5.92
N GLN A 129 -3.57 -18.15 5.48
CA GLN A 129 -4.41 -19.27 5.90
C GLN A 129 -4.59 -20.29 4.75
N PHE A 130 -3.54 -20.49 3.96
CA PHE A 130 -3.57 -21.26 2.72
C PHE A 130 -4.22 -22.66 2.92
N SER A 131 -3.88 -23.36 3.99
CA SER A 131 -4.44 -24.69 4.30
C SER A 131 -5.96 -24.69 4.52
N ASP A 132 -6.52 -23.59 5.03
CA ASP A 132 -7.97 -23.47 5.26
C ASP A 132 -8.75 -23.39 3.95
N TYR A 133 -8.11 -22.84 2.91
CA TYR A 133 -8.71 -22.67 1.58
C TYR A 133 -8.42 -23.82 0.61
N PHE A 134 -7.23 -24.42 0.70
CA PHE A 134 -6.76 -25.41 -0.28
C PHE A 134 -6.57 -26.82 0.28
N GLY A 135 -6.75 -26.99 1.60
CA GLY A 135 -6.62 -28.29 2.28
C GLY A 135 -5.17 -28.61 2.67
N GLN A 136 -4.85 -29.88 2.81
CA GLN A 136 -3.54 -30.33 3.27
C GLN A 136 -2.42 -29.75 2.42
N THR A 137 -1.48 -29.08 3.06
CA THR A 137 -0.45 -28.25 2.42
C THR A 137 0.91 -28.48 3.05
N GLU A 138 1.95 -28.51 2.23
CA GLU A 138 3.34 -28.42 2.65
C GLU A 138 3.82 -26.97 2.43
N ILE A 139 4.44 -26.37 3.46
CA ILE A 139 4.95 -25.00 3.41
C ILE A 139 6.45 -25.03 3.54
N ASN A 140 7.15 -24.52 2.51
CA ASN A 140 8.58 -24.36 2.49
C ASN A 140 8.94 -22.86 2.48
N LYS A 141 9.98 -22.46 3.21
CA LYS A 141 10.47 -21.08 3.27
C LYS A 141 11.74 -20.95 2.45
N ILE A 142 11.78 -19.96 1.56
CA ILE A 142 12.99 -19.52 0.88
C ILE A 142 13.56 -18.35 1.68
N GLU A 143 14.67 -18.58 2.38
CA GLU A 143 15.25 -17.60 3.31
C GLU A 143 16.57 -17.01 2.79
N THR A 144 16.93 -17.29 1.54
CA THR A 144 18.13 -16.73 0.89
C THR A 144 17.78 -15.64 -0.10
N THR A 145 18.36 -14.45 0.08
CA THR A 145 18.25 -13.35 -0.89
C THR A 145 19.51 -13.24 -1.76
N TYR A 146 19.31 -13.02 -3.07
CA TYR A 146 20.38 -12.82 -4.05
C TYR A 146 20.53 -11.34 -4.43
N ARG A 147 19.61 -10.47 -3.99
CA ARG A 147 19.54 -9.06 -4.41
C ARG A 147 20.41 -8.15 -3.56
N PHE A 148 20.36 -8.30 -2.24
CA PHE A 148 21.00 -7.38 -1.30
C PHE A 148 21.65 -8.11 -0.14
N GLY A 149 22.62 -7.45 0.49
CA GLY A 149 23.42 -8.00 1.59
C GLY A 149 23.21 -7.27 2.92
N GLU A 150 24.09 -7.57 3.87
CA GLU A 150 24.12 -6.88 5.16
C GLU A 150 24.65 -5.42 5.00
N PRO A 151 24.24 -4.46 5.84
CA PRO A 151 23.30 -4.62 6.97
C PRO A 151 21.81 -4.54 6.58
N LEU A 152 21.46 -4.33 5.30
CA LEU A 152 20.07 -4.15 4.88
C LEU A 152 19.20 -5.38 5.18
N VAL A 153 19.74 -6.59 5.05
CA VAL A 153 19.01 -7.83 5.37
C VAL A 153 18.50 -7.80 6.81
N SER A 154 19.39 -7.58 7.77
CA SER A 154 19.03 -7.54 9.19
C SER A 154 18.08 -6.39 9.50
N LEU A 155 18.35 -5.18 9.01
CA LEU A 155 17.56 -3.98 9.26
C LEU A 155 16.13 -4.12 8.71
N SER A 156 16.00 -4.56 7.46
CA SER A 156 14.70 -4.72 6.81
C SER A 156 13.87 -5.86 7.42
N SER A 157 14.52 -6.97 7.81
CA SER A 157 13.86 -8.09 8.49
C SER A 157 13.36 -7.71 9.87
N GLN A 158 14.15 -6.99 10.66
CA GLN A 158 13.71 -6.48 11.97
C GLN A 158 12.56 -5.50 11.83
N PHE A 159 12.63 -4.60 10.85
CA PHE A 159 11.59 -3.63 10.59
C PHE A 159 10.26 -4.30 10.25
N ILE A 160 10.23 -5.20 9.27
CA ILE A 160 8.97 -5.80 8.80
C ILE A 160 8.36 -6.76 9.83
N GLN A 161 9.18 -7.52 10.56
CA GLN A 161 8.75 -8.52 11.54
C GLN A 161 8.29 -7.92 12.89
N ARG A 162 8.35 -6.60 13.08
CA ARG A 162 7.64 -5.93 14.19
C ARG A 162 6.12 -6.13 14.10
N ASN A 163 5.59 -6.29 12.90
CA ASN A 163 4.22 -6.73 12.71
C ASN A 163 4.14 -8.25 12.90
N GLU A 164 3.60 -8.67 14.03
CA GLU A 164 3.48 -10.09 14.40
C GLU A 164 2.57 -10.91 13.47
N ALA A 165 1.71 -10.24 12.69
CA ALA A 165 0.88 -10.90 11.69
C ALA A 165 1.66 -11.37 10.45
N GLN A 166 2.92 -10.91 10.28
CA GLN A 166 3.78 -11.35 9.20
C GLN A 166 4.41 -12.71 9.48
N ILE A 167 4.57 -13.52 8.44
CA ILE A 167 5.25 -14.82 8.54
C ILE A 167 6.70 -14.58 8.96
N LYS A 168 7.12 -15.20 10.06
CA LYS A 168 8.50 -15.12 10.54
C LYS A 168 9.44 -15.81 9.55
N LYS A 169 10.44 -15.09 9.05
CA LYS A 169 11.47 -15.57 8.13
C LYS A 169 12.85 -15.17 8.66
N ASN A 170 13.83 -16.02 8.44
CA ASN A 170 15.24 -15.75 8.78
C ASN A 170 16.03 -15.52 7.49
N ILE A 171 15.88 -14.34 6.90
CA ILE A 171 16.52 -14.02 5.63
C ILE A 171 18.02 -13.83 5.83
N HIS A 172 18.81 -14.38 4.92
CA HIS A 172 20.26 -14.22 4.86
C HIS A 172 20.72 -14.00 3.41
N PRO A 173 21.81 -13.26 3.18
CA PRO A 173 22.32 -13.02 1.85
C PRO A 173 22.99 -14.29 1.28
N PHE A 174 22.79 -14.55 -0.01
CA PHE A 174 23.51 -15.63 -0.72
C PHE A 174 25.02 -15.43 -0.67
N ASN A 175 25.49 -14.21 -0.89
CA ASN A 175 26.90 -13.86 -0.77
C ASN A 175 27.12 -12.94 0.44
N PRO A 176 27.75 -13.45 1.53
CA PRO A 176 28.02 -12.66 2.74
C PRO A 176 28.96 -11.47 2.52
N GLN A 177 29.69 -11.43 1.40
CA GLN A 177 30.59 -10.32 1.07
C GLN A 177 29.85 -9.13 0.45
N VAL A 178 28.64 -9.33 -0.07
CA VAL A 178 27.81 -8.23 -0.60
C VAL A 178 27.32 -7.38 0.54
N LYS A 179 27.58 -6.09 0.44
CA LYS A 179 27.08 -5.09 1.39
C LYS A 179 26.04 -4.21 0.70
N THR A 180 24.89 -4.03 1.36
CA THR A 180 23.88 -3.08 0.92
C THR A 180 23.54 -2.16 2.07
N GLU A 181 23.79 -0.87 1.87
CA GLU A 181 23.68 0.15 2.92
C GLU A 181 22.29 0.79 2.93
N LEU A 182 21.86 1.21 4.12
CA LEU A 182 20.71 2.07 4.34
C LEU A 182 21.19 3.37 4.95
N GLN A 183 21.00 4.49 4.26
CA GLN A 183 21.46 5.80 4.73
C GLN A 183 20.28 6.76 4.87
N PHE A 184 20.17 7.39 6.02
CA PHE A 184 19.19 8.43 6.31
C PHE A 184 19.81 9.80 5.99
N CYS A 185 19.10 10.58 5.16
CA CYS A 185 19.53 11.89 4.69
C CYS A 185 18.46 12.91 5.06
N ASP A 186 18.76 13.71 6.07
CA ASP A 186 17.88 14.79 6.44
C ASP A 186 18.10 16.02 5.56
N TYR A 187 17.02 16.79 5.37
CA TYR A 187 17.06 18.06 4.65
C TYR A 187 16.25 19.13 5.37
N GLU A 188 16.56 20.38 5.09
CA GLU A 188 15.66 21.50 5.34
C GLU A 188 14.84 21.77 4.07
N ARG A 189 13.60 22.20 4.21
CA ARG A 189 12.65 22.34 3.10
C ARG A 189 13.23 23.04 1.85
N ARG A 190 14.10 24.04 2.03
CA ARG A 190 14.71 24.79 0.94
C ARG A 190 15.80 24.02 0.20
N ASP A 191 16.42 23.03 0.87
CA ASP A 191 17.58 22.31 0.35
C ASP A 191 17.22 20.95 -0.25
N TYR A 192 15.96 20.57 -0.25
CA TYR A 192 15.48 19.26 -0.70
C TYR A 192 16.06 18.83 -2.06
N CYS A 193 15.90 19.66 -3.08
CA CYS A 193 16.40 19.34 -4.42
C CYS A 193 17.92 19.33 -4.49
N ASN A 194 18.59 20.25 -3.76
CA ASN A 194 20.07 20.30 -3.70
C ASN A 194 20.64 19.02 -3.08
N VAL A 195 20.03 18.53 -1.99
CA VAL A 195 20.42 17.26 -1.36
C VAL A 195 20.30 16.10 -2.35
N ILE A 196 19.19 16.03 -3.10
CA ILE A 196 19.02 15.00 -4.14
C ILE A 196 20.10 15.12 -5.22
N GLY A 197 20.39 16.34 -5.69
CA GLY A 197 21.45 16.59 -6.67
C GLY A 197 22.83 16.14 -6.19
N GLN A 198 23.18 16.43 -4.94
CA GLN A 198 24.42 15.98 -4.31
C GLN A 198 24.51 14.47 -4.18
N LEU A 199 23.43 13.83 -3.74
CA LEU A 199 23.35 12.35 -3.65
C LEU A 199 23.57 11.72 -5.03
N VAL A 200 22.85 12.20 -6.05
CA VAL A 200 22.99 11.71 -7.43
C VAL A 200 24.40 11.90 -7.96
N ALA A 201 25.03 13.06 -7.69
CA ALA A 201 26.41 13.34 -8.11
C ALA A 201 27.43 12.42 -7.43
N SER A 202 27.15 11.94 -6.22
CA SER A 202 28.03 11.01 -5.49
C SER A 202 27.99 9.57 -6.00
N ILE A 203 26.99 9.21 -6.80
CA ILE A 203 26.82 7.84 -7.32
C ILE A 203 27.66 7.66 -8.58
N PRO A 204 28.43 6.54 -8.76
CA PRO A 204 29.19 6.27 -9.96
C PRO A 204 28.31 6.22 -11.22
N LEU A 205 28.77 6.80 -12.35
CA LEU A 205 27.97 7.00 -13.57
C LEU A 205 27.47 5.71 -14.23
N ASP A 206 28.14 4.60 -14.04
CA ASP A 206 27.77 3.27 -14.54
C ASP A 206 26.65 2.60 -13.75
N LYS A 207 26.22 3.18 -12.62
CA LYS A 207 25.23 2.60 -11.71
C LYS A 207 23.81 3.09 -11.99
N SER A 208 22.85 2.19 -11.92
CA SER A 208 21.43 2.49 -12.04
C SER A 208 20.88 3.15 -10.78
N VAL A 209 19.95 4.10 -10.95
CA VAL A 209 19.34 4.86 -9.85
C VAL A 209 17.83 4.95 -10.06
N PHE A 210 17.05 4.71 -8.99
CA PHE A 210 15.63 5.03 -8.94
C PHE A 210 15.34 6.15 -7.93
N LEU A 211 14.41 7.03 -8.30
CA LEU A 211 13.72 7.91 -7.35
C LEU A 211 12.38 7.28 -7.02
N LEU A 212 12.11 6.99 -5.74
CA LEU A 212 10.88 6.36 -5.30
C LEU A 212 10.04 7.30 -4.45
N GLY A 213 8.80 7.55 -4.86
CA GLY A 213 7.79 8.25 -4.08
C GLY A 213 6.73 7.30 -3.53
N ARG A 214 6.12 7.65 -2.38
CA ARG A 214 4.90 6.98 -1.91
C ARG A 214 3.73 7.29 -2.86
N TYR A 215 3.68 8.51 -3.35
CA TYR A 215 2.67 9.03 -4.27
C TYR A 215 3.28 9.49 -5.59
N SER A 216 2.46 9.57 -6.63
CA SER A 216 2.90 10.05 -7.94
C SER A 216 3.26 11.54 -7.98
N PHE A 217 2.87 12.31 -6.96
CA PHE A 217 3.15 13.73 -6.83
C PHE A 217 4.31 14.05 -5.86
N ASP A 218 4.99 13.04 -5.32
CA ASP A 218 6.14 13.25 -4.42
C ASP A 218 7.34 13.88 -5.14
N ASP A 219 7.32 13.84 -6.46
CA ASP A 219 8.29 14.50 -7.33
C ASP A 219 7.99 15.99 -7.60
N TYR A 220 6.90 16.53 -7.03
CA TYR A 220 6.44 17.90 -7.31
C TYR A 220 7.54 18.95 -7.24
N TYR A 221 8.37 18.92 -6.19
CA TYR A 221 9.48 19.88 -6.05
C TYR A 221 10.62 19.66 -7.05
N LEU A 222 10.82 18.44 -7.52
CA LEU A 222 11.84 18.12 -8.52
C LEU A 222 11.52 18.76 -9.87
N SER A 223 10.23 18.87 -10.21
CA SER A 223 9.77 19.44 -11.48
C SER A 223 10.09 20.92 -11.65
N PHE A 224 10.36 21.65 -10.55
CA PHE A 224 10.80 23.06 -10.61
C PHE A 224 12.29 23.22 -10.84
N MET A 225 13.11 22.22 -10.49
CA MET A 225 14.56 22.31 -10.53
C MET A 225 15.18 21.49 -11.63
N TYR A 226 14.59 20.38 -11.99
CA TYR A 226 15.13 19.43 -12.92
C TYR A 226 14.22 19.24 -14.13
N LYS A 227 14.83 19.12 -15.32
CA LYS A 227 14.10 18.81 -16.55
C LYS A 227 13.53 17.41 -16.46
N SER A 228 12.23 17.27 -16.73
CA SER A 228 11.55 15.99 -16.81
C SER A 228 11.40 15.52 -18.26
N VAL A 229 11.42 14.21 -18.48
CA VAL A 229 11.24 13.55 -19.76
C VAL A 229 10.27 12.38 -19.60
N LYS A 230 9.23 12.31 -20.43
CA LYS A 230 8.30 11.20 -20.47
C LYS A 230 8.58 10.33 -21.70
N GLU A 231 8.75 9.02 -21.48
CA GLU A 231 8.94 8.03 -22.55
C GLU A 231 7.92 6.90 -22.38
N GLY A 232 6.90 6.91 -23.19
CA GLY A 232 5.75 6.01 -23.04
C GLY A 232 5.08 6.23 -21.67
N ASN A 233 5.05 5.19 -20.85
CA ASN A 233 4.49 5.23 -19.49
C ASN A 233 5.54 5.48 -18.40
N ARG A 234 6.81 5.68 -18.76
CA ARG A 234 7.93 5.93 -17.85
C ARG A 234 8.19 7.43 -17.75
N PHE A 235 8.57 7.86 -16.56
CA PHE A 235 8.83 9.26 -16.24
C PHE A 235 10.24 9.41 -15.65
N PHE A 236 11.02 10.36 -16.19
CA PHE A 236 12.43 10.54 -15.85
C PHE A 236 12.72 11.99 -15.49
N TYR A 237 13.73 12.18 -14.64
CA TYR A 237 14.38 13.46 -14.38
C TYR A 237 15.82 13.45 -14.90
N ILE A 238 16.24 14.57 -15.45
CA ILE A 238 17.65 14.81 -15.81
C ILE A 238 18.30 15.56 -14.64
N ILE A 239 19.17 14.86 -13.92
CA ILE A 239 19.88 15.39 -12.75
C ILE A 239 21.39 15.26 -13.01
N GLY A 240 22.07 16.40 -13.24
CA GLY A 240 23.43 16.39 -13.81
C GLY A 240 23.44 15.68 -15.16
N ASP A 241 24.38 14.76 -15.35
CA ASP A 241 24.51 13.97 -16.59
C ASP A 241 23.65 12.70 -16.61
N ARG A 242 22.71 12.54 -15.66
CA ARG A 242 21.93 11.33 -15.51
C ARG A 242 20.48 11.51 -15.86
N LYS A 243 19.94 10.50 -16.53
CA LYS A 243 18.51 10.30 -16.73
C LYS A 243 18.03 9.26 -15.70
N ILE A 244 17.27 9.71 -14.70
CA ILE A 244 16.85 8.91 -13.55
C ILE A 244 15.35 8.70 -13.58
N GLU A 245 14.91 7.46 -13.46
CA GLU A 245 13.48 7.13 -13.45
C GLU A 245 12.86 7.45 -12.10
N PHE A 246 11.72 8.17 -12.13
CA PHE A 246 10.84 8.34 -10.99
C PHE A 246 9.70 7.32 -11.05
N LEU A 247 9.51 6.61 -9.95
CA LEU A 247 8.48 5.58 -9.78
C LEU A 247 7.77 5.78 -8.44
N THR A 248 6.48 5.44 -8.39
CA THR A 248 5.88 5.15 -7.08
C THR A 248 6.41 3.81 -6.57
N VAL A 249 6.47 3.64 -5.24
CA VAL A 249 6.91 2.37 -4.64
C VAL A 249 6.10 1.18 -5.17
N HIS A 250 4.80 1.35 -5.37
CA HIS A 250 3.95 0.29 -5.96
C HIS A 250 4.44 -0.14 -7.36
N LYS A 251 4.85 0.82 -8.20
CA LYS A 251 5.38 0.53 -9.54
C LYS A 251 6.79 -0.05 -9.53
N SER A 252 7.51 0.10 -8.43
CA SER A 252 8.87 -0.46 -8.29
C SER A 252 8.87 -1.93 -7.87
N LYS A 253 7.73 -2.51 -7.48
CA LYS A 253 7.65 -3.94 -7.15
C LYS A 253 8.08 -4.78 -8.36
N GLY A 254 8.92 -5.77 -8.11
CA GLY A 254 9.54 -6.58 -9.16
C GLY A 254 10.77 -5.95 -9.84
N LEU A 255 11.00 -4.64 -9.67
CA LEU A 255 12.17 -3.95 -10.22
C LEU A 255 13.30 -3.86 -9.19
N GLU A 256 14.50 -3.51 -9.66
CA GLU A 256 15.69 -3.30 -8.83
C GLU A 256 16.64 -2.28 -9.48
N ALA A 257 17.41 -1.57 -8.67
CA ALA A 257 18.47 -0.67 -9.13
C ALA A 257 19.70 -0.82 -8.23
N ASP A 258 20.87 -0.30 -8.66
CA ASP A 258 22.04 -0.26 -7.78
C ASP A 258 21.79 0.68 -6.60
N TYR A 259 21.21 1.84 -6.85
CA TYR A 259 20.88 2.85 -5.85
C TYR A 259 19.41 3.24 -5.89
N VAL A 260 18.84 3.48 -4.73
CA VAL A 260 17.47 3.93 -4.56
C VAL A 260 17.44 5.16 -3.67
N ILE A 261 16.68 6.18 -4.06
CA ILE A 261 16.45 7.38 -3.26
C ILE A 261 14.95 7.45 -2.96
N ILE A 262 14.58 7.24 -1.69
CA ILE A 262 13.18 7.28 -1.25
C ILE A 262 12.85 8.70 -0.80
N LEU A 263 11.84 9.28 -1.43
CA LEU A 263 11.43 10.67 -1.25
C LEU A 263 10.40 10.80 -0.12
N GLN A 264 10.36 11.99 0.52
CA GLN A 264 9.26 12.43 1.41
C GLN A 264 8.95 11.48 2.57
N CYS A 265 9.98 10.89 3.23
CA CYS A 265 9.77 10.05 4.41
C CYS A 265 9.45 10.90 5.65
N ASN A 266 8.43 11.74 5.53
CA ASN A 266 8.04 12.74 6.50
C ASN A 266 6.78 12.33 7.27
N LYS A 267 6.63 12.90 8.46
CA LYS A 267 5.40 12.83 9.24
C LYS A 267 4.39 13.85 8.70
N ASP A 268 3.65 13.44 7.67
CA ASP A 268 2.61 14.25 7.03
C ASP A 268 1.43 13.36 6.61
N THR A 269 0.30 14.00 6.24
CA THR A 269 -0.88 13.29 5.71
C THR A 269 -0.52 12.44 4.49
N TYR A 270 0.32 12.97 3.61
CA TYR A 270 0.82 12.31 2.41
C TYR A 270 2.30 11.90 2.55
N GLY A 271 2.78 11.73 3.77
CA GLY A 271 4.13 11.26 4.04
C GLY A 271 4.30 9.76 3.81
N PHE A 272 5.42 9.22 4.29
CA PHE A 272 5.68 7.79 4.27
C PHE A 272 6.10 7.32 5.67
N PRO A 273 5.20 6.68 6.47
CA PRO A 273 3.88 6.15 6.10
C PRO A 273 2.81 7.21 5.86
N SER A 274 1.88 6.90 4.96
CA SER A 274 0.70 7.72 4.70
C SER A 274 -0.26 7.69 5.89
N LEU A 275 -0.85 8.86 6.22
CA LEU A 275 -1.94 8.97 7.20
C LEU A 275 -3.32 9.00 6.54
N VAL A 276 -3.40 8.83 5.23
CA VAL A 276 -4.67 8.77 4.49
C VAL A 276 -5.37 7.46 4.81
N SER A 277 -6.57 7.55 5.34
CA SER A 277 -7.43 6.38 5.59
C SER A 277 -8.34 6.10 4.40
N ASP A 278 -8.68 4.84 4.21
CA ASP A 278 -9.71 4.45 3.25
C ASP A 278 -11.04 5.14 3.55
N ASP A 279 -11.80 5.51 2.50
CA ASP A 279 -13.16 5.97 2.70
C ASP A 279 -14.01 4.82 3.29
N PRO A 280 -14.83 5.07 4.32
CA PRO A 280 -15.63 4.02 4.98
C PRO A 280 -16.45 3.15 4.03
N VAL A 281 -16.87 3.69 2.87
CA VAL A 281 -17.61 2.91 1.87
C VAL A 281 -16.79 1.74 1.31
N LEU A 282 -15.46 1.85 1.29
CA LEU A 282 -14.58 0.81 0.80
C LEU A 282 -14.53 -0.41 1.73
N ASN A 283 -14.85 -0.25 3.03
CA ASN A 283 -14.84 -1.35 4.00
C ASN A 283 -15.82 -2.49 3.65
N TYR A 284 -16.79 -2.24 2.78
CA TYR A 284 -17.76 -3.24 2.33
C TYR A 284 -17.27 -4.11 1.18
N VAL A 285 -16.23 -3.68 0.49
CA VAL A 285 -15.65 -4.39 -0.67
C VAL A 285 -14.17 -4.71 -0.52
N LEU A 286 -13.45 -3.98 0.33
CA LEU A 286 -12.07 -4.31 0.70
C LEU A 286 -12.03 -5.48 1.69
N THR A 287 -10.96 -6.24 1.62
CA THR A 287 -10.58 -7.19 2.66
C THR A 287 -10.22 -6.45 3.96
N LYS A 288 -10.31 -7.16 5.08
CA LYS A 288 -9.98 -6.55 6.38
C LYS A 288 -8.57 -5.99 6.37
N SER A 289 -8.43 -4.76 6.86
CA SER A 289 -7.12 -4.15 7.04
C SER A 289 -6.33 -4.89 8.12
N ASP A 290 -5.02 -4.83 7.99
CA ASP A 290 -4.09 -5.26 9.02
C ASP A 290 -4.40 -4.56 10.36
N GLN A 291 -4.40 -5.30 11.46
CA GLN A 291 -4.63 -4.77 12.80
C GLN A 291 -3.39 -4.03 13.34
N TYR A 292 -2.20 -4.36 12.81
CA TYR A 292 -0.97 -3.72 13.21
C TYR A 292 -0.89 -2.29 12.66
N PRO A 293 -0.48 -1.31 13.47
CA PRO A 293 -0.35 0.08 13.03
C PRO A 293 0.52 0.20 11.78
N TYR A 294 -0.04 0.83 10.74
CA TYR A 294 0.63 0.99 9.43
C TYR A 294 1.07 -0.32 8.77
N GLY A 295 0.41 -1.46 9.03
CA GLY A 295 0.86 -2.76 8.51
C GLY A 295 1.07 -2.79 6.99
N GLU A 296 0.12 -2.25 6.20
CA GLU A 296 0.26 -2.13 4.74
C GLU A 296 1.37 -1.15 4.33
N GLU A 297 1.45 0.01 4.97
CA GLU A 297 2.51 1.00 4.73
C GLU A 297 3.89 0.45 5.10
N ARG A 298 3.98 -0.40 6.13
CA ARG A 298 5.21 -1.07 6.54
C ARG A 298 5.70 -2.04 5.46
N ARG A 299 4.80 -2.83 4.89
CA ARG A 299 5.15 -3.69 3.74
C ARG A 299 5.59 -2.86 2.53
N LEU A 300 4.89 -1.76 2.27
CA LEU A 300 5.26 -0.86 1.19
C LEU A 300 6.65 -0.24 1.41
N PHE A 301 6.97 0.18 2.64
CA PHE A 301 8.29 0.70 2.98
C PHE A 301 9.38 -0.38 2.89
N TYR A 302 9.09 -1.61 3.33
CA TYR A 302 9.97 -2.76 3.13
C TYR A 302 10.26 -3.00 1.64
N VAL A 303 9.23 -2.96 0.79
CA VAL A 303 9.43 -3.06 -0.66
C VAL A 303 10.35 -1.94 -1.15
N ALA A 304 10.14 -0.70 -0.72
CA ALA A 304 10.96 0.43 -1.15
C ALA A 304 12.43 0.28 -0.80
N ILE A 305 12.74 -0.03 0.47
CA ILE A 305 14.14 -0.13 0.95
C ILE A 305 14.88 -1.33 0.37
N THR A 306 14.17 -2.38 -0.04
CA THR A 306 14.75 -3.61 -0.60
C THR A 306 14.84 -3.61 -2.14
N ARG A 307 14.64 -2.45 -2.79
CA ARG A 307 14.85 -2.34 -4.26
C ARG A 307 16.31 -2.11 -4.63
N ALA A 308 17.16 -1.68 -3.70
CA ALA A 308 18.56 -1.41 -3.97
C ALA A 308 19.44 -2.66 -3.85
N LYS A 309 20.49 -2.72 -4.72
CA LYS A 309 21.58 -3.70 -4.63
C LYS A 309 22.74 -3.19 -3.80
N VAL A 310 23.03 -1.88 -3.88
CA VAL A 310 24.21 -1.28 -3.25
C VAL A 310 23.82 -0.37 -2.09
N LYS A 311 22.87 0.56 -2.33
CA LYS A 311 22.53 1.53 -1.29
C LYS A 311 21.13 2.13 -1.47
N THR A 312 20.44 2.28 -0.36
CA THR A 312 19.18 3.03 -0.28
C THR A 312 19.39 4.30 0.55
N TYR A 313 19.01 5.45 -0.02
CA TYR A 313 18.94 6.73 0.67
C TYR A 313 17.48 7.00 1.07
N ILE A 314 17.25 7.36 2.32
CA ILE A 314 15.93 7.75 2.84
C ILE A 314 15.96 9.23 3.14
N LEU A 315 15.16 10.02 2.39
CA LEU A 315 15.11 11.47 2.53
C LEU A 315 13.94 11.88 3.42
N TYR A 316 14.23 12.72 4.43
CA TYR A 316 13.23 13.22 5.36
C TYR A 316 13.51 14.68 5.79
N ASP A 317 12.45 15.47 6.02
CA ASP A 317 12.60 16.80 6.63
C ASP A 317 13.02 16.63 8.09
N ARG A 318 14.16 17.24 8.47
CA ARG A 318 14.76 17.17 9.80
C ARG A 318 13.77 17.50 10.93
N ARG A 319 12.81 18.38 10.65
CA ARG A 319 11.82 18.84 11.63
C ARG A 319 10.63 17.89 11.77
N PHE A 320 10.41 17.03 10.78
CA PHE A 320 9.23 16.18 10.68
C PHE A 320 9.58 14.76 10.21
N PRO A 321 10.53 14.05 10.87
CA PRO A 321 10.82 12.67 10.53
C PRO A 321 9.56 11.81 10.67
N SER A 322 9.38 10.84 9.79
CA SER A 322 8.27 9.90 9.91
C SER A 322 8.54 8.89 11.03
N VAL A 323 7.48 8.23 11.52
CA VAL A 323 7.62 7.16 12.52
C VAL A 323 8.53 6.03 12.04
N PHE A 324 8.59 5.76 10.74
CA PHE A 324 9.50 4.74 10.19
C PHE A 324 10.96 5.21 10.23
N VAL A 325 11.22 6.47 9.96
CA VAL A 325 12.57 7.05 10.13
C VAL A 325 12.99 6.97 11.60
N ASP A 326 12.10 7.37 12.51
CA ASP A 326 12.37 7.30 13.96
C ASP A 326 12.62 5.85 14.42
N GLU A 327 11.95 4.85 13.85
CA GLU A 327 12.19 3.44 14.19
C GLU A 327 13.60 2.97 13.88
N PHE A 328 14.21 3.46 12.82
CA PHE A 328 15.58 3.10 12.45
C PHE A 328 16.61 3.91 13.23
N LEU A 329 16.36 5.21 13.43
CA LEU A 329 17.31 6.12 14.07
C LEU A 329 17.28 6.04 15.60
N HIS A 330 16.12 5.74 16.17
CA HIS A 330 15.85 5.75 17.60
C HIS A 330 14.99 4.57 18.04
N PRO A 331 15.41 3.32 17.76
CA PRO A 331 14.60 2.12 18.05
C PRO A 331 14.21 2.01 19.53
N GLU A 332 15.05 2.54 20.43
CA GLU A 332 14.82 2.56 21.88
C GLU A 332 13.67 3.49 22.31
N LYS A 333 13.31 4.46 21.49
CA LYS A 333 12.21 5.42 21.77
C LYS A 333 10.85 4.94 21.26
N ILE A 334 10.84 3.86 20.49
CA ILE A 334 9.62 3.35 19.86
C ILE A 334 8.91 2.43 20.85
N THR A 335 7.77 2.89 21.35
CA THR A 335 6.81 2.12 22.12
C THR A 335 5.54 1.94 21.32
N GLU A 336 4.64 1.05 21.75
CA GLU A 336 3.30 0.93 21.15
C GLU A 336 2.57 2.28 21.14
N GLU A 337 2.79 3.12 22.13
CA GLU A 337 2.25 4.47 22.20
C GLU A 337 2.79 5.41 21.12
N SER A 338 3.98 5.14 20.56
CA SER A 338 4.53 5.92 19.44
C SER A 338 3.68 5.82 18.19
N TYR A 339 3.05 4.66 17.98
CA TYR A 339 2.06 4.44 16.93
C TYR A 339 0.66 4.92 17.34
N ALA A 340 0.37 4.91 18.63
CA ALA A 340 -0.90 5.33 19.21
C ALA A 340 -1.04 6.86 19.33
N LYS A 341 -0.08 7.65 18.86
CA LYS A 341 -0.06 9.12 18.99
C LYS A 341 -1.36 9.81 18.50
N HIS A 342 -2.15 9.07 17.71
CA HIS A 342 -3.48 9.49 17.31
C HIS A 342 -4.46 8.30 17.35
N PRO A 343 -4.80 7.74 18.52
CA PRO A 343 -5.64 6.54 18.65
C PRO A 343 -7.04 6.68 18.01
N ASN A 344 -7.43 7.89 17.67
CA ASN A 344 -8.69 8.21 17.00
C ASN A 344 -8.50 8.74 15.56
N ALA A 345 -7.29 8.67 14.97
CA ALA A 345 -7.01 9.22 13.64
C ALA A 345 -7.98 8.68 12.57
N ASN A 346 -8.28 7.38 12.64
CA ASN A 346 -9.12 6.68 11.66
C ASN A 346 -10.57 6.48 12.14
N LYS A 347 -10.94 6.98 13.33
CA LYS A 347 -12.31 6.85 13.81
C LYS A 347 -13.19 7.92 13.17
N LYS A 348 -14.42 7.51 12.81
CA LYS A 348 -15.45 8.41 12.28
C LYS A 348 -15.68 9.60 13.23
N TRP A 349 -15.84 10.80 12.68
CA TRP A 349 -16.29 11.95 13.44
C TRP A 349 -17.77 11.75 13.79
N THR A 350 -18.06 11.57 15.06
CA THR A 350 -19.41 11.47 15.57
C THR A 350 -19.90 12.84 16.02
N ARG A 351 -21.21 13.02 16.15
CA ARG A 351 -21.82 14.26 16.69
C ARG A 351 -21.29 14.60 18.08
N SER A 352 -21.04 13.58 18.91
CA SER A 352 -20.42 13.77 20.24
C SER A 352 -18.97 14.26 20.12
N ALA A 353 -18.18 13.72 19.22
CA ALA A 353 -16.80 14.16 18.96
C ALA A 353 -16.77 15.60 18.41
N ASP A 354 -17.71 15.95 17.53
CA ASP A 354 -17.84 17.31 17.00
C ASP A 354 -18.20 18.32 18.11
N ASN A 355 -19.14 17.96 18.97
CA ASN A 355 -19.52 18.80 20.11
C ASN A 355 -18.34 18.99 21.06
N PHE A 356 -17.60 17.92 21.39
CA PHE A 356 -16.43 18.00 22.25
C PHE A 356 -15.32 18.86 21.63
N LEU A 357 -15.08 18.72 20.33
CA LEU A 357 -14.15 19.57 19.58
C LEU A 357 -14.53 21.07 19.69
N LEU A 358 -15.80 21.40 19.42
CA LEU A 358 -16.29 22.77 19.49
C LEU A 358 -16.20 23.34 20.91
N THR A 359 -16.52 22.54 21.93
CA THR A 359 -16.38 22.96 23.34
C THR A 359 -14.96 23.38 23.65
N LEU A 360 -13.96 22.52 23.37
CA LEU A 360 -12.55 22.82 23.61
C LEU A 360 -12.07 24.04 22.80
N TYR A 361 -12.54 24.18 21.57
CA TYR A 361 -12.19 25.30 20.70
C TYR A 361 -12.75 26.62 21.22
N HIS A 362 -14.01 26.63 21.65
CA HIS A 362 -14.64 27.81 22.24
C HIS A 362 -14.08 28.17 23.64
N GLU A 363 -13.54 27.20 24.35
CA GLU A 363 -12.76 27.42 25.59
C GLU A 363 -11.38 28.04 25.33
N GLY A 364 -11.03 28.32 24.06
CA GLY A 364 -9.74 28.92 23.68
C GLY A 364 -8.54 27.97 23.80
N LYS A 365 -8.77 26.63 23.83
CA LYS A 365 -7.66 25.65 23.88
C LYS A 365 -6.90 25.66 22.55
N SER A 366 -5.57 25.49 22.63
CA SER A 366 -4.74 25.42 21.41
C SER A 366 -5.06 24.18 20.59
N ILE A 367 -4.90 24.27 19.26
CA ILE A 367 -5.09 23.12 18.33
C ILE A 367 -4.25 21.93 18.76
N LYS A 368 -3.04 22.14 19.27
CA LYS A 368 -2.17 21.10 19.81
C LYS A 368 -2.83 20.38 20.98
N TYR A 369 -3.33 21.12 21.96
CA TYR A 369 -4.02 20.56 23.13
C TYR A 369 -5.26 19.76 22.72
N ILE A 370 -6.07 20.32 21.80
CA ILE A 370 -7.29 19.66 21.29
C ILE A 370 -6.93 18.36 20.59
N ALA A 371 -5.89 18.36 19.75
CA ALA A 371 -5.40 17.19 19.04
C ALA A 371 -4.97 16.06 20.00
N GLU A 372 -4.21 16.39 21.03
CA GLU A 372 -3.78 15.46 22.08
C GLU A 372 -4.99 14.89 22.87
N LYS A 373 -5.91 15.77 23.33
CA LYS A 373 -7.10 15.34 24.07
C LYS A 373 -8.07 14.50 23.26
N MET A 374 -8.19 14.75 21.97
CA MET A 374 -9.05 13.99 21.09
C MET A 374 -8.35 12.77 20.44
N GLY A 375 -7.05 12.59 20.67
CA GLY A 375 -6.26 11.52 20.06
C GLY A 375 -6.27 11.58 18.53
N ARG A 376 -6.23 12.80 17.96
CA ARG A 376 -6.25 13.06 16.51
C ARG A 376 -5.11 13.99 16.12
N SER A 377 -4.75 14.00 14.82
CA SER A 377 -3.73 14.95 14.34
C SER A 377 -4.23 16.40 14.38
N GLN A 378 -3.32 17.35 14.54
CA GLN A 378 -3.65 18.77 14.47
C GLN A 378 -4.34 19.14 13.14
N THR A 379 -3.85 18.60 12.04
CA THR A 379 -4.43 18.76 10.70
C THR A 379 -5.89 18.27 10.66
N SER A 380 -6.17 17.10 11.25
CA SER A 380 -7.54 16.55 11.33
C SER A 380 -8.46 17.45 12.13
N ILE A 381 -7.97 18.06 13.22
CA ILE A 381 -8.72 19.03 14.03
C ILE A 381 -9.05 20.28 13.20
N VAL A 382 -8.05 20.89 12.55
CA VAL A 382 -8.23 22.10 11.73
C VAL A 382 -9.20 21.84 10.58
N MET A 383 -9.04 20.74 9.85
CA MET A 383 -9.95 20.38 8.76
C MET A 383 -11.38 20.14 9.24
N ARG A 384 -11.56 19.56 10.45
CA ARG A 384 -12.89 19.32 11.00
C ARG A 384 -13.55 20.61 11.46
N LEU A 385 -12.81 21.50 12.12
CA LEU A 385 -13.30 22.84 12.49
C LEU A 385 -13.78 23.61 11.26
N GLY A 386 -12.97 23.67 10.19
CA GLY A 386 -13.37 24.34 8.95
C GLY A 386 -14.66 23.77 8.34
N LYS A 387 -14.87 22.45 8.42
CA LYS A 387 -16.13 21.82 7.97
C LYS A 387 -17.33 22.14 8.87
N LEU A 388 -17.11 22.35 10.16
CA LEU A 388 -18.18 22.67 11.11
C LEU A 388 -18.55 24.15 11.06
N GLU A 389 -17.58 25.04 10.84
CA GLU A 389 -17.79 26.47 10.67
C GLU A 389 -18.43 26.79 9.31
N GLY A 390 -18.00 26.15 8.22
CA GLY A 390 -18.59 26.31 6.88
C GLY A 390 -20.03 25.79 6.74
N LYS A 391 -20.54 25.03 7.72
CA LYS A 391 -21.96 24.62 7.79
C LYS A 391 -22.85 25.63 8.55
N ARG A 392 -22.28 26.68 9.13
CA ARG A 392 -22.99 27.72 9.85
C ARG A 392 -23.25 28.98 9.00
N GLN A 393 -22.77 29.00 7.75
CA GLN A 393 -23.15 29.95 6.70
C GLN A 393 -24.14 29.26 5.72
#